data_f746284a70be0787cd551a1aab953263
#
_entry.id   f746284a70be0787cd551a1aab953263
#
_cell.length_a   1.000
_cell.length_b   1.000
_cell.length_c   1.000
_cell.angle_alpha   90.00
_cell.angle_beta   90.00
_cell.angle_gamma   90.00
#
_symmetry.space_group_name_H-M   'P 1'
#
loop_
_entity.id
_entity.type
_entity.pdbx_description
1 polymer ?
#
loop_
_entity_poly.entity_id
_entity_poly.type
_entity_poly.pdbx_seq_one_letter_code
_entity_poly.pdbx_strand_id
1 'polypeptide(L)'
;MEWRDRGIIIGTRRHGETSLILEAMTEQRGRHLGLVRGGRSRKQQPLLQPGNEVELTWRARLADHLGTFQVEPLALSAARLMEEPSGIYGIQLLASHLRLLPERDRHSELFRAMEVVIEHLCEPEIAGPLMVRFELRLLEELGFGLDLSACAGTGQRNDLIYVSPKTGRAVSRLAGDPWKDKLMALPAFLGGQPSAVPTPAEMAAAFELTAFFLRRHVYEPRAVKEPDARAGFIAAVGRAFSENREHSP
;
A
#
# COMPACT_ATOMS: atom_id res chain seq x y z
N MET A 1 -2.30 -23.46 20.87
CA MET A 1 -1.23 -22.65 20.25
C MET A 1 -1.40 -21.21 20.66
N GLU A 2 -0.29 -20.51 20.88
CA GLU A 2 -0.26 -19.10 21.27
C GLU A 2 0.97 -18.43 20.67
N TRP A 3 0.81 -17.17 20.27
CA TRP A 3 1.91 -16.31 19.85
C TRP A 3 1.59 -14.84 20.13
N ARG A 4 2.62 -14.00 20.19
CA ARG A 4 2.55 -12.57 20.36
C ARG A 4 3.31 -11.89 19.23
N ASP A 5 2.74 -10.85 18.64
CA ASP A 5 3.35 -10.13 17.52
C ASP A 5 2.80 -8.69 17.45
N ARG A 6 3.60 -7.81 16.91
CA ARG A 6 3.21 -6.44 16.58
C ARG A 6 2.44 -6.43 15.27
N GLY A 7 1.40 -5.64 15.18
CA GLY A 7 0.60 -5.54 13.95
C GLY A 7 -0.12 -4.21 13.80
N ILE A 8 -0.52 -3.93 12.58
CA ILE A 8 -1.36 -2.78 12.23
C ILE A 8 -2.72 -3.28 11.80
N ILE A 9 -3.76 -2.71 12.40
CA ILE A 9 -5.15 -3.05 12.09
C ILE A 9 -5.48 -2.55 10.68
N ILE A 10 -5.94 -3.46 9.82
CA ILE A 10 -6.37 -3.15 8.44
C ILE A 10 -7.88 -3.27 8.25
N GLY A 11 -8.58 -3.84 9.23
CA GLY A 11 -10.03 -3.90 9.19
C GLY A 11 -10.66 -4.61 10.36
N THR A 12 -11.97 -4.38 10.52
CA THR A 12 -12.80 -5.10 11.48
C THR A 12 -14.16 -5.42 10.86
N ARG A 13 -14.75 -6.55 11.26
CA ARG A 13 -16.12 -6.90 10.91
C ARG A 13 -16.89 -7.40 12.12
N ARG A 14 -18.17 -7.08 12.19
CA ARG A 14 -19.03 -7.53 13.30
C ARG A 14 -19.16 -9.05 13.30
N HIS A 15 -19.12 -9.64 14.48
CA HIS A 15 -19.33 -11.07 14.70
C HIS A 15 -20.16 -11.28 15.97
N GLY A 16 -21.40 -11.79 15.80
CA GLY A 16 -22.36 -11.88 16.89
C GLY A 16 -22.72 -10.52 17.50
N GLU A 17 -23.22 -10.54 18.73
CA GLU A 17 -23.74 -9.33 19.39
C GLU A 17 -22.65 -8.43 19.95
N THR A 18 -21.58 -8.98 20.50
CA THR A 18 -20.57 -8.24 21.28
C THR A 18 -19.16 -8.29 20.69
N SER A 19 -18.89 -9.25 19.79
CA SER A 19 -17.54 -9.51 19.27
C SER A 19 -17.29 -8.89 17.91
N LEU A 20 -16.00 -8.77 17.54
CA LEU A 20 -15.52 -8.43 16.21
C LEU A 20 -14.56 -9.53 15.70
N ILE A 21 -14.46 -9.68 14.40
CA ILE A 21 -13.29 -10.27 13.76
C ILE A 21 -12.37 -9.11 13.38
N LEU A 22 -11.19 -9.12 13.95
CA LEU A 22 -10.10 -8.19 13.63
C LEU A 22 -9.24 -8.77 12.53
N GLU A 23 -8.87 -7.95 11.57
CA GLU A 23 -7.90 -8.24 10.54
C GLU A 23 -6.71 -7.30 10.73
N ALA A 24 -5.51 -7.85 10.87
CA ALA A 24 -4.28 -7.09 11.03
C ALA A 24 -3.18 -7.61 10.10
N MET A 25 -2.34 -6.72 9.62
CA MET A 25 -1.05 -7.09 9.08
C MET A 25 -0.06 -7.14 10.22
N THR A 26 0.59 -8.28 10.45
CA THR A 26 1.56 -8.48 11.52
C THR A 26 2.98 -8.60 10.97
N GLU A 27 3.96 -8.24 11.78
CA GLU A 27 5.36 -8.17 11.33
C GLU A 27 5.94 -9.55 10.99
N GLN A 28 5.63 -10.57 11.81
CA GLN A 28 6.24 -11.89 11.68
C GLN A 28 5.28 -12.96 11.14
N ARG A 29 3.97 -12.70 11.15
CA ARG A 29 2.93 -13.67 10.80
C ARG A 29 2.08 -13.26 9.59
N GLY A 30 2.41 -12.10 8.95
CA GLY A 30 1.67 -11.59 7.81
C GLY A 30 0.24 -11.15 8.14
N ARG A 31 -0.64 -11.17 7.16
CA ARG A 31 -2.05 -10.84 7.33
C ARG A 31 -2.76 -11.94 8.12
N HIS A 32 -3.33 -11.57 9.26
CA HIS A 32 -3.95 -12.52 10.16
C HIS A 32 -5.31 -12.03 10.67
N LEU A 33 -6.26 -12.97 10.81
CA LEU A 33 -7.59 -12.72 11.37
C LEU A 33 -7.73 -13.38 12.74
N GLY A 34 -8.48 -12.75 13.62
CA GLY A 34 -8.83 -13.33 14.92
C GLY A 34 -10.04 -12.67 15.56
N LEU A 35 -10.72 -13.42 16.40
CA LEU A 35 -11.89 -12.93 17.13
C LEU A 35 -11.47 -12.07 18.32
N VAL A 36 -12.01 -10.86 18.43
CA VAL A 36 -11.91 -10.01 19.63
C VAL A 36 -13.23 -10.06 20.40
N ARG A 37 -13.22 -10.73 21.54
CA ARG A 37 -14.39 -10.80 22.41
C ARG A 37 -14.66 -9.44 23.05
N GLY A 38 -15.93 -9.01 23.06
CA GLY A 38 -16.30 -7.69 23.59
C GLY A 38 -15.78 -6.51 22.77
N GLY A 39 -15.24 -6.74 21.57
CA GLY A 39 -14.65 -5.72 20.71
C GLY A 39 -15.62 -4.63 20.25
N ARG A 40 -16.95 -4.85 20.38
CA ARG A 40 -17.98 -3.83 20.08
C ARG A 40 -18.25 -2.87 21.24
N SER A 41 -17.61 -3.05 22.39
CA SER A 41 -17.77 -2.14 23.52
C SER A 41 -17.22 -0.74 23.21
N ARG A 42 -17.85 0.30 23.78
CA ARG A 42 -17.39 1.70 23.60
C ARG A 42 -15.92 1.90 23.98
N LYS A 43 -15.42 1.13 24.95
CA LYS A 43 -14.01 1.19 25.37
C LYS A 43 -13.04 0.65 24.32
N GLN A 44 -13.45 -0.38 23.55
CA GLN A 44 -12.60 -1.03 22.55
C GLN A 44 -12.66 -0.35 21.17
N GLN A 45 -13.74 0.36 20.86
CA GLN A 45 -13.94 0.95 19.53
C GLN A 45 -12.80 1.89 19.08
N PRO A 46 -12.25 2.81 19.90
CA PRO A 46 -11.14 3.66 19.46
C PRO A 46 -9.85 2.88 19.18
N LEU A 47 -9.62 1.80 19.93
CA LEU A 47 -8.45 0.93 19.74
C LEU A 47 -8.54 0.13 18.45
N LEU A 48 -9.73 -0.41 18.14
CA LEU A 48 -9.92 -1.38 17.05
C LEU A 48 -10.23 -0.68 15.70
N GLN A 49 -9.55 0.44 15.42
CA GLN A 49 -9.69 1.18 14.16
C GLN A 49 -8.53 0.86 13.20
N PRO A 50 -8.80 0.80 11.88
CA PRO A 50 -7.74 0.67 10.87
C PRO A 50 -6.70 1.79 11.00
N GLY A 51 -5.42 1.43 10.86
CA GLY A 51 -4.29 2.33 11.01
C GLY A 51 -3.70 2.38 12.41
N ASN A 52 -4.39 1.86 13.43
CA ASN A 52 -3.79 1.72 14.76
C ASN A 52 -2.78 0.58 14.79
N GLU A 53 -1.65 0.84 15.44
CA GLU A 53 -0.63 -0.16 15.74
C GLU A 53 -0.91 -0.78 17.11
N VAL A 54 -0.84 -2.10 17.14
CA VAL A 54 -1.22 -2.89 18.32
C VAL A 54 -0.27 -4.05 18.54
N GLU A 55 -0.16 -4.46 19.79
CA GLU A 55 0.38 -5.75 20.13
C GLU A 55 -0.74 -6.78 20.22
N LEU A 56 -0.59 -7.88 19.51
CA LEU A 56 -1.58 -8.94 19.36
C LEU A 56 -1.09 -10.21 20.05
N THR A 57 -1.86 -10.72 21.00
CA THR A 57 -1.71 -12.09 21.51
C THR A 57 -2.80 -12.95 20.90
N TRP A 58 -2.41 -13.86 20.02
CA TRP A 58 -3.33 -14.79 19.37
C TRP A 58 -3.31 -16.15 20.06
N ARG A 59 -4.51 -16.74 20.23
CA ARG A 59 -4.70 -18.07 20.83
C ARG A 59 -5.70 -18.88 20.04
N ALA A 60 -5.34 -20.12 19.72
CA ALA A 60 -6.25 -21.10 19.13
C ALA A 60 -5.89 -22.52 19.53
N ARG A 61 -6.84 -23.42 19.35
CA ARG A 61 -6.59 -24.86 19.55
C ARG A 61 -5.68 -25.43 18.44
N LEU A 62 -5.94 -25.07 17.19
CA LEU A 62 -5.16 -25.47 16.01
C LEU A 62 -4.70 -24.22 15.25
N ALA A 63 -3.63 -24.35 14.46
CA ALA A 63 -3.03 -23.23 13.74
C ALA A 63 -3.92 -22.64 12.65
N ASP A 64 -4.76 -23.45 12.03
CA ASP A 64 -5.70 -23.09 10.96
C ASP A 64 -7.00 -22.44 11.47
N HIS A 65 -7.27 -22.51 12.77
CA HIS A 65 -8.45 -21.89 13.35
C HIS A 65 -8.34 -20.36 13.32
N LEU A 66 -9.51 -19.69 13.28
CA LEU A 66 -9.60 -18.23 13.40
C LEU A 66 -8.90 -17.74 14.68
N GLY A 67 -9.05 -18.46 15.78
CA GLY A 67 -8.48 -18.08 17.08
C GLY A 67 -9.11 -16.82 17.67
N THR A 68 -8.54 -16.39 18.80
CA THR A 68 -8.91 -15.18 19.50
C THR A 68 -7.71 -14.26 19.65
N PHE A 69 -7.94 -12.96 19.47
CA PHE A 69 -6.97 -11.91 19.78
C PHE A 69 -7.25 -11.27 21.13
N GLN A 70 -6.20 -11.10 21.92
CA GLN A 70 -6.08 -10.05 22.92
C GLN A 70 -5.30 -8.91 22.28
N VAL A 71 -5.78 -7.67 22.43
CA VAL A 71 -5.25 -6.50 21.73
C VAL A 71 -4.81 -5.46 22.75
N GLU A 72 -3.56 -5.03 22.65
CA GLU A 72 -2.98 -3.98 23.48
C GLU A 72 -2.52 -2.82 22.58
N PRO A 73 -2.79 -1.54 22.91
CA PRO A 73 -2.40 -0.42 22.06
C PRO A 73 -0.89 -0.19 22.10
N LEU A 74 -0.29 0.10 20.94
CA LEU A 74 1.07 0.62 20.80
C LEU A 74 1.05 2.05 20.30
N ALA A 75 0.38 2.33 19.17
CA ALA A 75 0.17 3.69 18.68
C ALA A 75 -1.25 3.85 18.09
N LEU A 76 -1.91 4.95 18.41
CA LEU A 76 -3.29 5.24 18.00
C LEU A 76 -3.29 6.31 16.89
N SER A 77 -3.01 5.91 15.67
CA SER A 77 -2.93 6.81 14.51
C SER A 77 -4.27 7.05 13.81
N ALA A 78 -5.29 6.22 14.07
CA ALA A 78 -6.56 6.26 13.34
C ALA A 78 -7.27 7.61 13.42
N ALA A 79 -7.24 8.30 14.58
CA ALA A 79 -7.88 9.62 14.74
C ALA A 79 -7.25 10.64 13.78
N ARG A 80 -5.91 10.72 13.76
CA ARG A 80 -5.16 11.59 12.84
C ARG A 80 -5.46 11.26 11.37
N LEU A 81 -5.51 9.99 11.02
CA LEU A 81 -5.80 9.56 9.65
C LEU A 81 -7.20 9.94 9.17
N MET A 82 -8.15 10.10 10.08
CA MET A 82 -9.53 10.51 9.76
C MET A 82 -9.69 12.02 9.52
N GLU A 83 -8.70 12.82 9.85
CA GLU A 83 -8.74 14.29 9.67
C GLU A 83 -8.48 14.69 8.20
N GLU A 84 -7.77 13.85 7.44
CA GLU A 84 -7.34 14.14 6.08
C GLU A 84 -7.90 13.14 5.05
N PRO A 85 -8.37 13.59 3.88
CA PRO A 85 -8.83 12.70 2.82
C PRO A 85 -7.78 11.68 2.38
N SER A 86 -6.49 12.08 2.30
CA SER A 86 -5.38 11.18 1.97
C SER A 86 -5.19 10.10 3.05
N GLY A 87 -5.40 10.43 4.32
CA GLY A 87 -5.39 9.47 5.43
C GLY A 87 -6.50 8.45 5.31
N ILE A 88 -7.76 8.92 5.11
CA ILE A 88 -8.95 8.07 5.01
C ILE A 88 -8.83 7.10 3.82
N TYR A 89 -8.57 7.62 2.62
CA TYR A 89 -8.47 6.78 1.42
C TYR A 89 -7.19 5.94 1.42
N GLY A 90 -6.09 6.47 1.96
CA GLY A 90 -4.80 5.78 2.00
C GLY A 90 -4.84 4.52 2.86
N ILE A 91 -5.41 4.58 4.07
CA ILE A 91 -5.52 3.37 4.92
C ILE A 91 -6.47 2.33 4.32
N GLN A 92 -7.56 2.76 3.67
CA GLN A 92 -8.48 1.86 2.97
C GLN A 92 -7.81 1.20 1.76
N LEU A 93 -6.98 1.94 1.03
CA LEU A 93 -6.23 1.45 -0.11
C LEU A 93 -5.17 0.42 0.34
N LEU A 94 -4.37 0.74 1.36
CA LEU A 94 -3.41 -0.19 1.96
C LEU A 94 -4.10 -1.49 2.40
N ALA A 95 -5.22 -1.39 3.13
CA ALA A 95 -5.97 -2.56 3.56
C ALA A 95 -6.45 -3.41 2.38
N SER A 96 -6.91 -2.77 1.29
CA SER A 96 -7.35 -3.46 0.09
C SER A 96 -6.20 -4.17 -0.62
N HIS A 97 -5.04 -3.55 -0.70
CA HIS A 97 -3.83 -4.14 -1.28
C HIS A 97 -3.31 -5.33 -0.47
N LEU A 98 -3.28 -5.21 0.85
CA LEU A 98 -2.83 -6.30 1.72
C LEU A 98 -3.73 -7.53 1.67
N ARG A 99 -5.03 -7.36 1.37
CA ARG A 99 -5.96 -8.47 1.15
C ARG A 99 -5.69 -9.27 -0.13
N LEU A 100 -4.84 -8.78 -1.02
CA LEU A 100 -4.36 -9.53 -2.19
C LEU A 100 -3.32 -10.59 -1.81
N LEU A 101 -2.69 -10.47 -0.64
CA LEU A 101 -1.74 -11.43 -0.10
C LEU A 101 -2.45 -12.60 0.57
N PRO A 102 -1.85 -13.81 0.56
CA PRO A 102 -2.33 -14.93 1.35
C PRO A 102 -2.39 -14.58 2.84
N GLU A 103 -3.30 -15.23 3.58
CA GLU A 103 -3.30 -15.14 5.03
C GLU A 103 -2.12 -15.92 5.60
N ARG A 104 -1.55 -15.39 6.71
CA ARG A 104 -0.51 -16.06 7.49
C ARG A 104 0.82 -16.26 6.75
N ASP A 105 1.00 -15.55 5.65
CA ASP A 105 2.26 -15.49 4.93
C ASP A 105 3.04 -14.24 5.31
N ARG A 106 4.32 -14.42 5.66
CA ARG A 106 5.16 -13.36 6.19
C ARG A 106 5.69 -12.47 5.07
N HIS A 107 5.45 -11.16 5.18
CA HIS A 107 5.92 -10.13 4.26
C HIS A 107 6.53 -8.95 5.04
N SER A 108 7.67 -9.19 5.72
CA SER A 108 8.26 -8.19 6.64
C SER A 108 8.67 -6.89 5.97
N GLU A 109 9.17 -6.94 4.73
CA GLU A 109 9.55 -5.74 4.00
C GLU A 109 8.33 -4.91 3.61
N LEU A 110 7.23 -5.56 3.22
CA LEU A 110 5.98 -4.88 2.92
C LEU A 110 5.33 -4.31 4.19
N PHE A 111 5.47 -5.01 5.33
CA PHE A 111 5.05 -4.47 6.63
C PHE A 111 5.76 -3.16 6.96
N ARG A 112 7.10 -3.11 6.83
CA ARG A 112 7.88 -1.88 7.06
C ARG A 112 7.52 -0.77 6.07
N ALA A 113 7.32 -1.11 4.80
CA ALA A 113 6.86 -0.14 3.81
C ALA A 113 5.49 0.44 4.17
N MET A 114 4.56 -0.38 4.68
CA MET A 114 3.25 0.06 5.16
C MET A 114 3.37 1.02 6.36
N GLU A 115 4.27 0.75 7.32
CA GLU A 115 4.51 1.65 8.47
C GLU A 115 4.90 3.05 7.99
N VAL A 116 5.89 3.12 7.08
CA VAL A 116 6.34 4.40 6.51
C VAL A 116 5.22 5.13 5.77
N VAL A 117 4.41 4.41 4.98
CA VAL A 117 3.26 5.04 4.30
C VAL A 117 2.27 5.60 5.32
N ILE A 118 1.90 4.84 6.36
CA ILE A 118 0.92 5.27 7.38
C ILE A 118 1.41 6.51 8.15
N GLU A 119 2.70 6.58 8.46
CA GLU A 119 3.30 7.73 9.12
C GLU A 119 3.03 9.03 8.35
N HIS A 120 3.10 8.99 7.02
CA HIS A 120 2.99 10.16 6.14
C HIS A 120 1.65 10.30 5.42
N LEU A 121 0.63 9.47 5.71
CA LEU A 121 -0.65 9.53 4.98
C LEU A 121 -1.35 10.90 5.04
N CYS A 122 -1.12 11.68 6.09
CA CYS A 122 -1.69 13.03 6.23
C CYS A 122 -0.85 14.12 5.54
N GLU A 123 0.22 13.75 4.84
CA GLU A 123 1.11 14.61 4.07
C GLU A 123 1.04 14.17 2.60
N PRO A 124 0.01 14.59 1.82
CA PRO A 124 -0.30 13.99 0.52
C PRO A 124 0.86 13.99 -0.48
N GLU A 125 1.75 14.98 -0.42
CA GLU A 125 2.93 15.12 -1.28
C GLU A 125 4.00 14.07 -0.99
N ILE A 126 4.09 13.63 0.26
CA ILE A 126 4.96 12.54 0.70
C ILE A 126 4.25 11.19 0.52
N ALA A 127 2.98 11.13 0.91
CA ALA A 127 2.17 9.92 0.84
C ALA A 127 2.00 9.39 -0.60
N GLY A 128 1.87 10.29 -1.59
CA GLY A 128 1.72 9.90 -2.99
C GLY A 128 2.88 9.05 -3.51
N PRO A 129 4.12 9.56 -3.49
CA PRO A 129 5.32 8.81 -3.88
C PRO A 129 5.53 7.52 -3.06
N LEU A 130 5.25 7.56 -1.76
CA LEU A 130 5.38 6.38 -0.89
C LEU A 130 4.36 5.30 -1.25
N MET A 131 3.10 5.67 -1.55
CA MET A 131 2.08 4.72 -1.98
C MET A 131 2.44 4.07 -3.32
N VAL A 132 2.97 4.82 -4.27
CA VAL A 132 3.46 4.26 -5.55
C VAL A 132 4.57 3.23 -5.30
N ARG A 133 5.54 3.54 -4.43
CA ARG A 133 6.60 2.58 -4.06
C ARG A 133 6.05 1.36 -3.33
N PHE A 134 5.03 1.54 -2.49
CA PHE A 134 4.32 0.44 -1.84
C PHE A 134 3.62 -0.47 -2.88
N GLU A 135 2.93 0.11 -3.87
CA GLU A 135 2.29 -0.64 -4.96
C GLU A 135 3.32 -1.43 -5.80
N LEU A 136 4.49 -0.84 -6.08
CA LEU A 136 5.59 -1.55 -6.76
C LEU A 136 6.13 -2.71 -5.92
N ARG A 137 6.31 -2.50 -4.61
CA ARG A 137 6.74 -3.57 -3.69
C ARG A 137 5.68 -4.67 -3.58
N LEU A 138 4.40 -4.32 -3.53
CA LEU A 138 3.31 -5.28 -3.55
C LEU A 138 3.33 -6.14 -4.82
N LEU A 139 3.55 -5.53 -5.99
CA LEU A 139 3.71 -6.28 -7.24
C LEU A 139 4.88 -7.26 -7.17
N GLU A 140 6.00 -6.86 -6.57
CA GLU A 140 7.16 -7.74 -6.37
C GLU A 140 6.83 -8.93 -5.45
N GLU A 141 6.19 -8.70 -4.29
CA GLU A 141 5.75 -9.75 -3.37
C GLU A 141 4.73 -10.71 -4.02
N LEU A 142 3.94 -10.23 -4.96
CA LEU A 142 2.99 -11.05 -5.73
C LEU A 142 3.64 -11.78 -6.92
N GLY A 143 4.95 -11.59 -7.17
CA GLY A 143 5.70 -12.22 -8.25
C GLY A 143 5.66 -11.48 -9.60
N PHE A 144 5.22 -10.22 -9.60
CA PHE A 144 5.09 -9.37 -10.81
C PHE A 144 5.94 -8.09 -10.72
N GLY A 145 7.07 -8.15 -10.00
CA GLY A 145 7.96 -7.01 -9.82
C GLY A 145 8.47 -6.42 -11.13
N LEU A 146 8.62 -5.10 -11.16
CA LEU A 146 9.21 -4.39 -12.27
C LEU A 146 10.73 -4.29 -12.09
N ASP A 147 11.48 -4.43 -13.20
CA ASP A 147 12.92 -4.17 -13.23
C ASP A 147 13.20 -2.77 -13.77
N LEU A 148 13.33 -1.82 -12.86
CA LEU A 148 13.59 -0.41 -13.17
C LEU A 148 15.08 -0.04 -13.05
N SER A 149 15.96 -1.02 -12.86
CA SER A 149 17.39 -0.80 -12.56
C SER A 149 18.25 -0.57 -13.79
N ALA A 150 17.85 -1.12 -14.94
CA ALA A 150 18.62 -1.05 -16.18
C ALA A 150 17.71 -1.11 -17.42
N CYS A 151 18.20 -0.52 -18.50
CA CYS A 151 17.52 -0.55 -19.81
C CYS A 151 17.43 -1.96 -20.35
N ALA A 152 16.23 -2.42 -20.71
CA ALA A 152 15.98 -3.73 -21.28
C ALA A 152 16.70 -3.98 -22.64
N GLY A 153 16.96 -2.90 -23.41
CA GLY A 153 17.58 -2.99 -24.72
C GLY A 153 19.10 -2.85 -24.71
N THR A 154 19.63 -1.98 -23.83
CA THR A 154 21.07 -1.61 -23.85
C THR A 154 21.82 -2.02 -22.58
N GLY A 155 21.12 -2.36 -21.49
CA GLY A 155 21.74 -2.65 -20.20
C GLY A 155 22.23 -1.41 -19.42
N GLN A 156 22.18 -0.20 -19.99
CA GLN A 156 22.60 1.02 -19.31
C GLN A 156 21.66 1.37 -18.15
N ARG A 157 22.19 2.03 -17.11
CA ARG A 157 21.47 2.37 -15.88
C ARG A 157 21.07 3.84 -15.76
N ASN A 158 21.45 4.65 -16.72
CA ASN A 158 21.16 6.08 -16.78
C ASN A 158 20.15 6.39 -17.89
N ASP A 159 19.53 7.58 -17.80
CA ASP A 159 18.54 8.08 -18.75
C ASP A 159 17.37 7.10 -19.00
N LEU A 160 16.95 6.42 -17.91
CA LEU A 160 15.79 5.54 -17.93
C LEU A 160 14.52 6.39 -17.77
N ILE A 161 13.74 6.50 -18.84
CA ILE A 161 12.55 7.37 -18.87
C ILE A 161 11.28 6.66 -19.31
N TYR A 162 11.40 5.39 -19.69
CA TYR A 162 10.28 4.58 -20.12
C TYR A 162 10.23 3.24 -19.38
N VAL A 163 9.04 2.63 -19.37
CA VAL A 163 8.81 1.23 -18.94
C VAL A 163 8.07 0.50 -20.05
N SER A 164 8.53 -0.68 -20.40
CA SER A 164 7.83 -1.54 -21.34
C SER A 164 6.60 -2.19 -20.70
N PRO A 165 5.37 -1.93 -21.19
CA PRO A 165 4.16 -2.56 -20.66
C PRO A 165 4.13 -4.08 -20.88
N LYS A 166 4.95 -4.59 -21.80
CA LYS A 166 5.04 -6.01 -22.09
C LYS A 166 5.91 -6.76 -21.07
N THR A 167 7.01 -6.15 -20.63
CA THR A 167 8.03 -6.83 -19.82
C THR A 167 8.19 -6.28 -18.41
N GLY A 168 7.61 -5.11 -18.08
CA GLY A 168 7.83 -4.43 -16.80
C GLY A 168 9.24 -3.88 -16.61
N ARG A 169 10.06 -3.83 -17.67
CA ARG A 169 11.46 -3.39 -17.59
C ARG A 169 11.62 -1.95 -18.04
N ALA A 170 12.55 -1.25 -17.40
CA ALA A 170 12.91 0.10 -17.82
C ALA A 170 13.55 0.13 -19.21
N VAL A 171 13.37 1.26 -19.91
CA VAL A 171 13.96 1.52 -21.23
C VAL A 171 14.52 2.93 -21.22
N SER A 172 15.76 3.08 -21.70
CA SER A 172 16.42 4.38 -21.84
C SER A 172 15.81 5.23 -22.95
N ARG A 173 15.99 6.53 -22.91
CA ARG A 173 15.53 7.47 -23.93
C ARG A 173 15.93 7.02 -25.33
N LEU A 174 17.22 6.82 -25.56
CA LEU A 174 17.75 6.44 -26.87
C LEU A 174 17.11 5.15 -27.42
N ALA A 175 16.94 4.12 -26.59
CA ALA A 175 16.35 2.86 -27.01
C ALA A 175 14.83 2.93 -27.16
N GLY A 176 14.16 3.82 -26.40
CA GLY A 176 12.70 3.90 -26.34
C GLY A 176 12.09 4.91 -27.30
N ASP A 177 12.76 5.98 -27.68
CA ASP A 177 12.19 7.05 -28.50
C ASP A 177 11.51 6.56 -29.81
N PRO A 178 12.05 5.56 -30.53
CA PRO A 178 11.36 5.02 -31.70
C PRO A 178 10.02 4.30 -31.37
N TRP A 179 9.80 3.98 -30.08
CA TRP A 179 8.66 3.20 -29.61
C TRP A 179 7.85 3.94 -28.53
N LYS A 180 8.10 5.22 -28.32
CA LYS A 180 7.53 6.03 -27.20
C LYS A 180 6.02 5.89 -27.07
N ASP A 181 5.27 5.81 -28.17
CA ASP A 181 3.80 5.66 -28.18
C ASP A 181 3.32 4.29 -27.68
N LYS A 182 4.24 3.31 -27.50
CA LYS A 182 3.95 1.96 -26.98
C LYS A 182 4.58 1.71 -25.62
N LEU A 183 5.26 2.69 -25.06
CA LEU A 183 5.94 2.63 -23.77
C LEU A 183 5.21 3.51 -22.77
N MET A 184 5.32 3.17 -21.50
CA MET A 184 4.82 3.99 -20.40
C MET A 184 5.94 4.90 -19.90
N ALA A 185 5.58 6.08 -19.38
CA ALA A 185 6.56 6.96 -18.76
C ALA A 185 7.11 6.34 -17.47
N LEU A 186 8.41 6.47 -17.25
CA LEU A 186 9.06 6.18 -15.98
C LEU A 186 9.35 7.51 -15.28
N PRO A 187 8.61 7.89 -14.23
CA PRO A 187 8.87 9.09 -13.45
C PRO A 187 10.26 9.08 -12.83
N ALA A 188 10.95 10.22 -12.82
CA ALA A 188 12.35 10.34 -12.40
C ALA A 188 12.57 9.84 -10.95
N PHE A 189 11.62 10.09 -10.04
CA PHE A 189 11.72 9.67 -8.64
C PHE A 189 11.68 8.14 -8.44
N LEU A 190 11.29 7.36 -9.45
CA LEU A 190 11.34 5.90 -9.47
C LEU A 190 12.61 5.36 -10.14
N GLY A 191 13.27 6.15 -10.97
CA GLY A 191 14.45 5.76 -11.74
C GLY A 191 15.79 5.87 -10.98
N GLY A 192 15.79 5.98 -9.64
CA GLY A 192 17.01 6.00 -8.82
C GLY A 192 17.78 7.33 -8.86
N GLN A 193 17.24 8.38 -9.44
CA GLN A 193 17.79 9.73 -9.30
C GLN A 193 17.45 10.31 -7.93
N PRO A 194 18.36 10.99 -7.23
CA PRO A 194 18.04 11.64 -5.97
C PRO A 194 16.97 12.70 -6.22
N SER A 195 15.90 12.48 -5.63
CA SER A 195 14.64 13.11 -5.44
C SER A 195 14.57 14.62 -5.64
N ALA A 196 14.12 15.01 -6.82
CA ALA A 196 13.26 16.17 -6.89
C ALA A 196 11.87 15.77 -6.37
N VAL A 197 11.19 16.68 -5.67
CA VAL A 197 9.75 16.50 -5.37
C VAL A 197 9.04 16.25 -6.71
N PRO A 198 8.28 15.14 -6.86
CA PRO A 198 7.68 14.84 -8.14
C PRO A 198 6.68 15.92 -8.56
N THR A 199 6.65 16.20 -9.85
CA THR A 199 5.62 17.09 -10.43
C THR A 199 4.26 16.40 -10.45
N PRO A 200 3.14 17.15 -10.54
CA PRO A 200 1.80 16.56 -10.72
C PRO A 200 1.73 15.58 -11.89
N ALA A 201 2.39 15.89 -13.01
CA ALA A 201 2.43 15.03 -14.18
C ALA A 201 3.19 13.72 -13.92
N GLU A 202 4.30 13.78 -13.19
CA GLU A 202 5.04 12.58 -12.78
C GLU A 202 4.24 11.73 -11.80
N MET A 203 3.52 12.34 -10.86
CA MET A 203 2.64 11.60 -9.97
C MET A 203 1.51 10.89 -10.70
N ALA A 204 0.86 11.58 -11.66
CA ALA A 204 -0.18 10.97 -12.49
C ALA A 204 0.38 9.77 -13.29
N ALA A 205 1.54 9.95 -13.93
CA ALA A 205 2.22 8.89 -14.68
C ALA A 205 2.63 7.72 -13.79
N ALA A 206 3.06 7.97 -12.55
CA ALA A 206 3.42 6.93 -11.58
C ALA A 206 2.21 6.08 -11.18
N PHE A 207 1.08 6.73 -10.87
CA PHE A 207 -0.16 6.01 -10.56
C PHE A 207 -0.73 5.27 -11.76
N GLU A 208 -0.58 5.80 -12.97
CA GLU A 208 -0.97 5.10 -14.20
C GLU A 208 -0.10 3.85 -14.42
N LEU A 209 1.21 3.96 -14.21
CA LEU A 209 2.15 2.85 -14.32
C LEU A 209 1.77 1.71 -13.36
N THR A 210 1.60 1.99 -12.08
CA THR A 210 1.24 0.95 -11.10
C THR A 210 -0.16 0.39 -11.33
N ALA A 211 -1.14 1.23 -11.72
CA ALA A 211 -2.48 0.78 -12.09
C ALA A 211 -2.46 -0.23 -13.23
N PHE A 212 -1.66 0.05 -14.28
CA PHE A 212 -1.56 -0.84 -15.42
C PHE A 212 -1.10 -2.24 -15.01
N PHE A 213 -0.03 -2.34 -14.24
CA PHE A 213 0.52 -3.63 -13.83
C PHE A 213 -0.35 -4.35 -12.79
N LEU A 214 -0.93 -3.63 -11.82
CA LEU A 214 -1.88 -4.19 -10.86
C LEU A 214 -3.12 -4.73 -11.56
N ARG A 215 -3.68 -3.98 -12.51
CA ARG A 215 -4.85 -4.43 -13.27
C ARG A 215 -4.53 -5.68 -14.07
N ARG A 216 -3.47 -5.65 -14.87
CA ARG A 216 -3.08 -6.71 -15.79
C ARG A 216 -2.71 -8.01 -15.08
N HIS A 217 -2.00 -7.94 -13.95
CA HIS A 217 -1.41 -9.11 -13.31
C HIS A 217 -2.15 -9.58 -12.05
N VAL A 218 -2.93 -8.69 -11.44
CA VAL A 218 -3.56 -8.98 -10.14
C VAL A 218 -5.07 -8.93 -10.23
N TYR A 219 -5.66 -7.79 -10.61
CA TYR A 219 -7.11 -7.62 -10.55
C TYR A 219 -7.85 -8.42 -11.62
N GLU A 220 -7.48 -8.28 -12.90
CA GLU A 220 -8.14 -9.00 -14.01
C GLU A 220 -8.00 -10.52 -13.89
N PRO A 221 -6.80 -11.12 -13.66
CA PRO A 221 -6.67 -12.57 -13.57
C PRO A 221 -7.40 -13.19 -12.37
N ARG A 222 -7.60 -12.42 -11.29
CA ARG A 222 -8.30 -12.88 -10.08
C ARG A 222 -9.78 -12.50 -10.07
N ALA A 223 -10.29 -11.82 -11.10
CA ALA A 223 -11.64 -11.24 -11.16
C ALA A 223 -11.99 -10.38 -9.94
N VAL A 224 -11.02 -9.64 -9.41
CA VAL A 224 -11.16 -8.72 -8.28
C VAL A 224 -11.29 -7.30 -8.80
N LYS A 225 -12.25 -6.53 -8.28
CA LYS A 225 -12.41 -5.11 -8.62
C LYS A 225 -11.26 -4.29 -8.03
N GLU A 226 -10.76 -3.34 -8.80
CA GLU A 226 -9.86 -2.29 -8.29
C GLU A 226 -10.54 -1.51 -7.15
N PRO A 227 -9.87 -1.24 -6.01
CA PRO A 227 -10.48 -0.59 -4.87
C PRO A 227 -10.85 0.87 -5.17
N ASP A 228 -12.11 1.24 -4.87
CA ASP A 228 -12.62 2.62 -5.07
C ASP A 228 -11.80 3.65 -4.25
N ALA A 229 -11.21 3.23 -3.13
CA ALA A 229 -10.31 4.04 -2.32
C ALA A 229 -9.08 4.55 -3.09
N ARG A 230 -8.63 3.83 -4.14
CA ARG A 230 -7.49 4.25 -4.95
C ARG A 230 -7.77 5.55 -5.69
N ALA A 231 -8.94 5.66 -6.32
CA ALA A 231 -9.34 6.89 -7.00
C ALA A 231 -9.45 8.07 -6.02
N GLY A 232 -10.02 7.84 -4.83
CA GLY A 232 -10.11 8.84 -3.76
C GLY A 232 -8.74 9.30 -3.26
N PHE A 233 -7.81 8.38 -3.08
CA PHE A 233 -6.44 8.70 -2.68
C PHE A 233 -5.70 9.51 -3.74
N ILE A 234 -5.74 9.10 -5.01
CA ILE A 234 -5.13 9.82 -6.14
C ILE A 234 -5.70 11.25 -6.24
N ALA A 235 -7.01 11.41 -6.07
CA ALA A 235 -7.65 12.72 -6.09
C ALA A 235 -7.20 13.62 -4.92
N ALA A 236 -7.02 13.05 -3.72
CA ALA A 236 -6.50 13.79 -2.56
C ALA A 236 -5.06 14.25 -2.77
N VAL A 237 -4.19 13.35 -3.26
CA VAL A 237 -2.81 13.67 -3.61
C VAL A 237 -2.75 14.74 -4.72
N GLY A 238 -3.54 14.58 -5.78
CA GLY A 238 -3.56 15.52 -6.91
C GLY A 238 -3.94 16.95 -6.52
N ARG A 239 -4.87 17.13 -5.58
CA ARG A 239 -5.22 18.46 -5.04
C ARG A 239 -4.04 19.14 -4.36
N ALA A 240 -3.34 18.45 -3.48
CA ALA A 240 -2.19 19.00 -2.76
C ALA A 240 -1.07 19.44 -3.72
N PHE A 241 -0.79 18.63 -4.75
CA PHE A 241 0.20 19.00 -5.78
C PHE A 241 -0.23 20.19 -6.65
N SER A 242 -1.51 20.50 -6.74
CA SER A 242 -2.03 21.66 -7.49
C SER A 242 -1.97 22.95 -6.66
N GLU A 243 -2.36 22.88 -5.39
CA GLU A 243 -2.38 24.02 -4.46
C GLU A 243 -0.98 24.58 -4.17
N ASN A 244 0.04 23.72 -4.09
CA ASN A 244 1.43 24.15 -3.87
C ASN A 244 2.03 24.93 -5.06
N ARG A 245 1.50 24.76 -6.28
CA ARG A 245 1.93 25.57 -7.43
C ARG A 245 1.44 27.01 -7.38
N GLU A 246 0.28 27.25 -6.76
CA GLU A 246 -0.28 28.61 -6.65
C GLU A 246 0.41 29.43 -5.56
N HIS A 247 1.17 28.78 -4.66
CA HIS A 247 1.90 29.41 -3.53
C HIS A 247 3.42 29.46 -3.71
N SER A 248 3.94 28.96 -4.83
CA SER A 248 5.37 29.16 -5.17
C SER A 248 5.53 30.45 -5.97
N PRO A 249 6.33 31.45 -5.46
CA PRO A 249 6.51 32.76 -6.07
C PRO A 249 7.22 32.70 -7.41
#